data_8cbf1523b4f76aaf7685f53c810ea73a
#
_entry.id   8cbf1523b4f76aaf7685f53c810ea73a
#
_cell.length_a   1.000
_cell.length_b   1.000
_cell.length_c   1.000
_cell.angle_alpha   90.00
_cell.angle_beta   90.00
_cell.angle_gamma   90.00
#
_symmetry.space_group_name_H-M   'P 1'
#
loop_
_entity.id
_entity.type
_entity.pdbx_description
1 polymer ?
#
loop_
_entity_poly.entity_id
_entity_poly.type
_entity_poly.pdbx_seq_one_letter_code
_entity_poly.pdbx_strand_id
1 'polypeptide(L)'
;MSLNERRKYFLQEYYNKGNDGISLDILKDLALRRGCSIEILKSACFFNYNLDVRDKRILIIGHGGIGNNMIPLFKKHLNIGSILVYDMNKDVLPLSDDSRIRYKHLKIDKHNYKDEFESFLRKGDLLLDLAYYIDTLEVIKWCKDKGVLFVNAAVEEWEDNESNNLQYPKEDPRLYTLYKRQMTIQKETNDWKNTPTAIITHGANPGWVSHTTKIAMRDWVNYLDKKGVDMKVQKELLNKKDYPNLAKELEIQVIQIAERDTLRQSIPRKNGEFICTWSPQGFIEEGIAPAELGFGTHETKSDVFRYEEGPRNQVCFNTRGIDTYAETYVPSGNYLGMIVRHEEAYSISEYLTVIEGEKAVYRPTVYYCYYPCNDAISSVYEMKSNAYKQPESLRLPKKELIDGKDELGCFLISKKYGSWWIGTVQSVDDAKELCPGQSPTTLVVAAGVLSAVFYAFKHPDIGVIHPDKMDEVEALDVILPYLYPFKSFYVENWEPKIQSKFNRKIISNDWIIEKFLV
;
A
#
# COMPACT_ATOMS: atom_id res chain seq x y z
N MET A 1 17.05 23.21 -3.97
CA MET A 1 17.69 22.28 -4.94
C MET A 1 16.74 22.07 -6.10
N SER A 2 17.19 22.24 -7.34
CA SER A 2 16.39 21.95 -8.52
C SER A 2 16.10 20.45 -8.65
N LEU A 3 15.07 20.06 -9.42
CA LEU A 3 14.73 18.64 -9.67
C LEU A 3 15.96 17.87 -10.22
N ASN A 4 16.80 18.50 -11.03
CA ASN A 4 18.03 17.90 -11.56
C ASN A 4 19.13 17.73 -10.51
N GLU A 5 19.26 18.65 -9.56
CA GLU A 5 20.21 18.54 -8.45
C GLU A 5 19.75 17.48 -7.45
N ARG A 6 18.43 17.38 -7.18
CA ARG A 6 17.88 16.30 -6.37
C ARG A 6 18.01 14.93 -7.05
N ARG A 7 17.87 14.86 -8.39
CA ARG A 7 18.15 13.63 -9.17
C ARG A 7 19.58 13.13 -8.94
N LYS A 8 20.57 14.02 -9.02
CA LYS A 8 21.97 13.69 -8.76
C LYS A 8 22.19 13.27 -7.32
N TYR A 9 21.60 14.03 -6.38
CA TYR A 9 21.74 13.79 -4.95
C TYR A 9 21.09 12.48 -4.53
N PHE A 10 19.88 12.20 -4.98
CA PHE A 10 19.16 10.95 -4.75
C PHE A 10 20.02 9.73 -5.10
N LEU A 11 20.51 9.66 -6.32
CA LEU A 11 21.29 8.53 -6.77
C LEU A 11 22.67 8.46 -6.12
N GLN A 12 23.26 9.60 -5.78
CA GLN A 12 24.55 9.67 -5.13
C GLN A 12 24.46 9.32 -3.64
N GLU A 13 23.41 9.73 -2.95
CA GLU A 13 23.17 9.42 -1.54
C GLU A 13 22.89 7.92 -1.35
N TYR A 14 22.05 7.33 -2.20
CA TYR A 14 21.75 5.89 -2.17
C TYR A 14 22.93 5.02 -2.55
N TYR A 15 23.80 5.51 -3.43
CA TYR A 15 24.95 4.75 -3.90
C TYR A 15 26.15 4.83 -2.94
N ASN A 16 26.37 5.98 -2.32
CA ASN A 16 27.59 6.24 -1.53
C ASN A 16 27.47 5.91 -0.05
N LYS A 17 26.28 5.83 0.50
CA LYS A 17 26.06 5.64 1.96
C LYS A 17 25.78 4.22 2.40
N GLY A 18 26.07 3.21 1.63
CA GLY A 18 26.25 1.79 2.00
C GLY A 18 25.27 1.09 2.95
N ASN A 19 24.54 1.81 3.80
CA ASN A 19 23.62 1.30 4.80
C ASN A 19 22.23 1.95 4.81
N ASP A 20 22.03 3.03 4.06
CA ASP A 20 20.82 3.86 4.12
C ASP A 20 20.09 3.99 2.77
N GLY A 21 20.10 2.97 1.92
CA GLY A 21 19.48 3.05 0.60
C GLY A 21 19.27 1.69 -0.07
N ILE A 22 18.57 1.68 -1.19
CA ILE A 22 18.36 0.48 -2.02
C ILE A 22 19.69 -0.16 -2.36
N SER A 23 19.73 -1.49 -2.30
CA SER A 23 20.95 -2.23 -2.58
C SER A 23 21.50 -1.94 -3.98
N LEU A 24 22.82 -1.94 -4.10
CA LEU A 24 23.51 -1.81 -5.39
C LEU A 24 23.01 -2.85 -6.41
N ASP A 25 22.60 -4.02 -5.95
CA ASP A 25 22.14 -5.11 -6.82
C ASP A 25 20.79 -4.80 -7.46
N ILE A 26 19.88 -4.12 -6.75
CA ILE A 26 18.63 -3.62 -7.34
C ILE A 26 18.92 -2.55 -8.39
N LEU A 27 19.83 -1.62 -8.11
CA LEU A 27 20.22 -0.61 -9.09
C LEU A 27 20.87 -1.25 -10.33
N LYS A 28 21.64 -2.32 -10.18
CA LYS A 28 22.19 -3.10 -11.30
C LYS A 28 21.10 -3.78 -12.10
N ASP A 29 20.14 -4.42 -11.44
CA ASP A 29 18.99 -5.07 -12.09
C ASP A 29 18.16 -4.05 -12.89
N LEU A 30 17.88 -2.88 -12.29
CA LEU A 30 17.18 -1.79 -12.97
C LEU A 30 17.94 -1.27 -14.20
N ALA A 31 19.25 -1.05 -14.07
CA ALA A 31 20.10 -0.61 -15.16
C ALA A 31 20.11 -1.64 -16.33
N LEU A 32 20.22 -2.93 -15.99
CA LEU A 32 20.19 -4.02 -16.97
C LEU A 32 18.84 -4.08 -17.72
N ARG A 33 17.73 -4.01 -17.00
CA ARG A 33 16.37 -4.03 -17.58
C ARG A 33 16.11 -2.85 -18.51
N ARG A 34 16.66 -1.69 -18.19
CA ARG A 34 16.57 -0.48 -19.03
C ARG A 34 17.60 -0.42 -20.16
N GLY A 35 18.50 -1.41 -20.25
CA GLY A 35 19.58 -1.40 -21.24
C GLY A 35 20.53 -0.20 -21.10
N CYS A 36 20.76 0.28 -19.89
CA CYS A 36 21.64 1.40 -19.58
C CYS A 36 22.70 1.02 -18.54
N SER A 37 23.75 1.83 -18.40
CA SER A 37 24.71 1.68 -17.31
C SER A 37 24.16 2.23 -16.01
N ILE A 38 24.73 1.79 -14.87
CA ILE A 38 24.38 2.34 -13.55
C ILE A 38 24.64 3.85 -13.52
N GLU A 39 25.69 4.32 -14.18
CA GLU A 39 26.02 5.74 -14.27
C GLU A 39 24.95 6.54 -15.02
N ILE A 40 24.39 5.96 -16.10
CA ILE A 40 23.28 6.55 -16.85
C ILE A 40 21.99 6.51 -15.99
N LEU A 41 21.74 5.42 -15.28
CA LEU A 41 20.63 5.32 -14.34
C LEU A 41 20.74 6.39 -13.26
N LYS A 42 21.95 6.62 -12.71
CA LYS A 42 22.25 7.68 -11.76
C LYS A 42 22.06 9.09 -12.31
N SER A 43 22.27 9.32 -13.59
CA SER A 43 22.37 10.68 -14.14
C SER A 43 21.07 11.27 -14.67
N ALA A 44 20.17 10.50 -15.25
CA ALA A 44 18.99 11.07 -15.89
C ALA A 44 17.84 10.08 -16.22
N CYS A 45 18.13 8.79 -16.43
CA CYS A 45 17.14 7.86 -16.98
C CYS A 45 16.00 7.53 -16.03
N PHE A 46 16.20 7.67 -14.73
CA PHE A 46 15.25 7.28 -13.70
C PHE A 46 13.91 8.03 -13.81
N PHE A 47 13.94 9.31 -14.20
CA PHE A 47 12.74 10.13 -14.35
C PHE A 47 12.22 10.23 -15.79
N ASN A 48 12.90 9.63 -16.75
CA ASN A 48 12.53 9.69 -18.16
C ASN A 48 11.88 8.38 -18.64
N TYR A 49 11.34 7.59 -17.70
CA TYR A 49 10.63 6.39 -18.07
C TYR A 49 9.32 6.75 -18.75
N ASN A 50 9.18 6.28 -19.98
CA ASN A 50 8.02 6.57 -20.80
C ASN A 50 7.51 5.29 -21.45
N LEU A 51 6.21 5.03 -21.32
CA LEU A 51 5.56 3.91 -21.96
C LEU A 51 4.73 4.41 -23.15
N ASP A 52 5.01 3.88 -24.35
CA ASP A 52 4.26 4.24 -25.55
C ASP A 52 3.07 3.30 -25.73
N VAL A 53 1.90 3.83 -25.48
CA VAL A 53 0.59 3.17 -25.58
C VAL A 53 -0.40 4.08 -26.31
N ARG A 54 0.05 4.72 -27.40
CA ARG A 54 -0.74 5.69 -28.19
C ARG A 54 -2.01 5.12 -28.79
N ASP A 55 -2.06 3.82 -29.00
CA ASP A 55 -3.22 3.08 -29.51
C ASP A 55 -4.22 2.70 -28.40
N LYS A 56 -3.90 2.97 -27.13
CA LYS A 56 -4.67 2.59 -25.97
C LYS A 56 -5.41 3.76 -25.34
N ARG A 57 -6.42 3.42 -24.55
CA ARG A 57 -7.23 4.34 -23.78
C ARG A 57 -7.25 3.91 -22.31
N ILE A 58 -7.39 4.90 -21.44
CA ILE A 58 -7.57 4.67 -20.01
C ILE A 58 -8.90 5.28 -19.58
N LEU A 59 -9.77 4.51 -18.97
CA LEU A 59 -10.91 4.98 -18.23
C LEU A 59 -10.57 5.05 -16.75
N ILE A 60 -10.73 6.20 -16.12
CA ILE A 60 -10.52 6.41 -14.70
C ILE A 60 -11.86 6.61 -14.02
N ILE A 61 -12.16 5.83 -12.98
CA ILE A 61 -13.31 6.07 -12.10
C ILE A 61 -12.76 6.64 -10.79
N GLY A 62 -13.24 7.86 -10.43
CA GLY A 62 -12.77 8.59 -9.25
C GLY A 62 -11.64 9.58 -9.55
N HIS A 63 -11.88 10.85 -9.24
CA HIS A 63 -10.93 11.97 -9.38
C HIS A 63 -10.70 12.69 -8.04
N GLY A 64 -10.75 11.92 -6.96
CA GLY A 64 -10.47 12.38 -5.59
C GLY A 64 -9.00 12.66 -5.33
N GLY A 65 -8.52 12.30 -4.14
CA GLY A 65 -7.11 12.48 -3.73
C GLY A 65 -6.13 11.80 -4.68
N ILE A 66 -6.34 10.51 -4.96
CA ILE A 66 -5.45 9.71 -5.80
C ILE A 66 -5.66 9.99 -7.29
N GLY A 67 -6.91 9.96 -7.78
CA GLY A 67 -7.23 10.15 -9.20
C GLY A 67 -6.73 11.48 -9.77
N ASN A 68 -6.75 12.54 -8.97
CA ASN A 68 -6.19 13.84 -9.35
C ASN A 68 -4.67 13.80 -9.59
N ASN A 69 -3.96 12.93 -8.87
CA ASN A 69 -2.51 12.71 -9.05
C ASN A 69 -2.19 11.95 -10.34
N MET A 70 -3.10 11.09 -10.80
CA MET A 70 -2.82 10.22 -11.94
C MET A 70 -2.62 11.00 -13.23
N ILE A 71 -3.37 12.10 -13.43
CA ILE A 71 -3.30 12.88 -14.67
C ILE A 71 -1.91 13.47 -14.91
N PRO A 72 -1.28 14.21 -13.98
CA PRO A 72 0.09 14.72 -14.19
C PRO A 72 1.11 13.60 -14.32
N LEU A 73 0.96 12.48 -13.60
CA LEU A 73 1.84 11.33 -13.74
C LEU A 73 1.71 10.68 -15.11
N PHE A 74 0.49 10.48 -15.62
CA PHE A 74 0.25 9.93 -16.95
C PHE A 74 0.78 10.86 -18.04
N LYS A 75 0.56 12.18 -17.95
CA LYS A 75 1.14 13.15 -18.89
C LYS A 75 2.66 13.07 -18.96
N LYS A 76 3.30 12.76 -17.82
CA LYS A 76 4.76 12.68 -17.73
C LYS A 76 5.34 11.36 -18.23
N HIS A 77 4.62 10.26 -18.03
CA HIS A 77 5.17 8.91 -18.18
C HIS A 77 4.48 8.05 -19.25
N LEU A 78 3.31 8.44 -19.73
CA LEU A 78 2.57 7.69 -20.75
C LEU A 78 2.39 8.53 -22.01
N ASN A 79 2.76 7.94 -23.13
CA ASN A 79 2.30 8.42 -24.43
C ASN A 79 1.01 7.67 -24.76
N ILE A 80 -0.13 8.18 -24.29
CA ILE A 80 -1.45 7.54 -24.33
C ILE A 80 -2.35 8.19 -25.37
N GLY A 81 -3.24 7.40 -25.99
CA GLY A 81 -4.18 7.90 -27.00
C GLY A 81 -5.27 8.79 -26.41
N SER A 82 -5.96 8.33 -25.38
CA SER A 82 -6.96 9.16 -24.70
C SER A 82 -7.25 8.66 -23.27
N ILE A 83 -7.70 9.59 -22.44
CA ILE A 83 -8.13 9.35 -21.06
C ILE A 83 -9.54 9.90 -20.88
N LEU A 84 -10.44 9.11 -20.29
CA LEU A 84 -11.74 9.54 -19.84
C LEU A 84 -11.82 9.38 -18.33
N VAL A 85 -12.26 10.42 -17.62
CA VAL A 85 -12.37 10.43 -16.16
C VAL A 85 -13.82 10.61 -15.77
N TYR A 86 -14.33 9.70 -14.94
CA TYR A 86 -15.63 9.81 -14.30
C TYR A 86 -15.47 10.18 -12.83
N ASP A 87 -16.28 11.11 -12.36
CA ASP A 87 -16.45 11.37 -10.93
C ASP A 87 -17.88 11.80 -10.64
N MET A 88 -18.39 11.37 -9.48
CA MET A 88 -19.72 11.73 -8.99
C MET A 88 -19.79 13.16 -8.44
N ASN A 89 -18.64 13.75 -8.10
CA ASN A 89 -18.54 15.12 -7.61
C ASN A 89 -18.06 16.04 -8.74
N LYS A 90 -18.94 16.92 -9.22
CA LYS A 90 -18.64 17.86 -10.28
C LYS A 90 -17.52 18.85 -9.90
N ASP A 91 -17.39 19.17 -8.62
CA ASP A 91 -16.47 20.22 -8.16
C ASP A 91 -14.99 19.79 -8.21
N VAL A 92 -14.73 18.49 -8.33
CA VAL A 92 -13.35 17.96 -8.45
C VAL A 92 -12.89 17.80 -9.90
N LEU A 93 -13.77 18.02 -10.88
CA LEU A 93 -13.47 17.84 -12.29
C LEU A 93 -12.91 19.14 -12.90
N PRO A 94 -11.62 19.17 -13.26
CA PRO A 94 -11.01 20.35 -13.86
C PRO A 94 -11.40 20.50 -15.35
N LEU A 95 -11.22 21.70 -15.89
CA LEU A 95 -11.14 21.90 -17.33
C LEU A 95 -9.78 21.38 -17.82
N SER A 96 -9.76 20.59 -18.89
CA SER A 96 -8.53 20.10 -19.48
C SER A 96 -8.16 20.91 -20.73
N ASP A 97 -6.90 21.39 -20.77
CA ASP A 97 -6.32 21.98 -21.98
C ASP A 97 -5.77 20.90 -22.95
N ASP A 98 -5.74 19.63 -22.51
CA ASP A 98 -5.28 18.49 -23.30
C ASP A 98 -6.49 17.78 -23.94
N SER A 99 -6.59 17.85 -25.25
CA SER A 99 -7.71 17.28 -26.03
C SER A 99 -7.82 15.74 -25.88
N ARG A 100 -6.77 15.07 -25.41
CA ARG A 100 -6.77 13.63 -25.12
C ARG A 100 -7.47 13.30 -23.81
N ILE A 101 -7.69 14.28 -22.91
CA ILE A 101 -8.24 14.06 -21.57
C ILE A 101 -9.63 14.68 -21.50
N ARG A 102 -10.62 13.85 -21.19
CA ARG A 102 -12.01 14.26 -21.03
C ARG A 102 -12.51 13.92 -19.64
N TYR A 103 -13.31 14.80 -19.09
CA TYR A 103 -13.96 14.61 -17.79
C TYR A 103 -15.47 14.55 -17.97
N LYS A 104 -16.13 13.64 -17.26
CA LYS A 104 -17.58 13.48 -17.27
C LYS A 104 -18.09 13.36 -15.83
N HIS A 105 -19.00 14.24 -15.45
CA HIS A 105 -19.73 14.16 -14.19
C HIS A 105 -20.72 13.01 -14.26
N LEU A 106 -20.40 11.90 -13.59
CA LEU A 106 -21.22 10.69 -13.61
C LEU A 106 -20.86 9.80 -12.40
N LYS A 107 -21.85 9.33 -11.66
CA LYS A 107 -21.70 8.23 -10.71
C LYS A 107 -21.80 6.91 -11.48
N ILE A 108 -20.76 6.09 -11.38
CA ILE A 108 -20.79 4.71 -11.86
C ILE A 108 -21.45 3.85 -10.76
N ASP A 109 -22.37 2.98 -11.16
CA ASP A 109 -23.08 2.05 -10.29
C ASP A 109 -23.39 0.73 -11.03
N LYS A 110 -24.01 -0.22 -10.31
CA LYS A 110 -24.37 -1.54 -10.84
C LYS A 110 -25.32 -1.53 -12.06
N HIS A 111 -26.00 -0.42 -12.32
CA HIS A 111 -26.98 -0.31 -13.39
C HIS A 111 -26.40 0.27 -14.68
N ASN A 112 -25.37 1.11 -14.58
CA ASN A 112 -24.83 1.85 -15.72
C ASN A 112 -23.41 1.45 -16.15
N TYR A 113 -22.63 0.76 -15.30
CA TYR A 113 -21.19 0.53 -15.56
C TYR A 113 -20.92 -0.16 -16.90
N LYS A 114 -21.73 -1.16 -17.28
CA LYS A 114 -21.48 -1.90 -18.54
C LYS A 114 -21.59 -1.01 -19.76
N ASP A 115 -22.67 -0.24 -19.85
CA ASP A 115 -22.92 0.64 -21.00
C ASP A 115 -21.87 1.76 -21.08
N GLU A 116 -21.54 2.34 -19.93
CA GLU A 116 -20.55 3.42 -19.86
C GLU A 116 -19.14 2.91 -20.22
N PHE A 117 -18.75 1.74 -19.75
CA PHE A 117 -17.45 1.16 -20.09
C PHE A 117 -17.37 0.77 -21.56
N GLU A 118 -18.42 0.14 -22.13
CA GLU A 118 -18.49 -0.23 -23.54
C GLU A 118 -18.50 0.98 -24.48
N SER A 119 -19.02 2.12 -24.01
CA SER A 119 -19.02 3.36 -24.80
C SER A 119 -17.62 3.90 -25.10
N PHE A 120 -16.64 3.53 -24.25
CA PHE A 120 -15.29 4.08 -24.35
C PHE A 120 -14.20 3.02 -24.50
N LEU A 121 -14.24 1.93 -23.73
CA LEU A 121 -13.16 0.93 -23.68
C LEU A 121 -13.29 -0.13 -24.78
N ARG A 122 -12.15 -0.60 -25.26
CA ARG A 122 -11.99 -1.71 -26.21
C ARG A 122 -10.93 -2.68 -25.71
N LYS A 123 -10.82 -3.83 -26.36
CA LYS A 123 -9.80 -4.82 -26.06
C LYS A 123 -8.39 -4.21 -26.00
N GLY A 124 -7.70 -4.46 -24.91
CA GLY A 124 -6.34 -3.99 -24.65
C GLY A 124 -6.28 -2.56 -24.04
N ASP A 125 -7.41 -1.88 -23.87
CA ASP A 125 -7.49 -0.65 -23.07
C ASP A 125 -7.45 -0.97 -21.57
N LEU A 126 -7.37 0.04 -20.72
CA LEU A 126 -7.27 -0.12 -19.27
C LEU A 126 -8.40 0.61 -18.54
N LEU A 127 -9.02 -0.09 -17.59
CA LEU A 127 -9.91 0.48 -16.59
C LEU A 127 -9.12 0.68 -15.29
N LEU A 128 -9.06 1.91 -14.82
CA LEU A 128 -8.47 2.28 -13.54
C LEU A 128 -9.57 2.70 -12.56
N ASP A 129 -9.79 1.88 -11.53
CA ASP A 129 -10.79 2.15 -10.52
C ASP A 129 -10.15 2.69 -9.24
N LEU A 130 -10.50 3.94 -8.90
CA LEU A 130 -10.05 4.68 -7.72
C LEU A 130 -11.25 5.25 -6.95
N ALA A 131 -12.44 4.70 -7.15
CA ALA A 131 -13.66 5.10 -6.49
C ALA A 131 -14.07 4.10 -5.40
N TYR A 132 -14.95 4.53 -4.52
CA TYR A 132 -15.62 3.67 -3.56
C TYR A 132 -16.85 3.02 -4.20
N TYR A 133 -17.25 1.89 -3.65
CA TYR A 133 -18.50 1.20 -4.00
C TYR A 133 -18.59 0.72 -5.45
N ILE A 134 -17.46 0.33 -6.03
CA ILE A 134 -17.39 -0.35 -7.33
C ILE A 134 -17.05 -1.82 -7.08
N ASP A 135 -17.98 -2.73 -7.37
CA ASP A 135 -17.76 -4.16 -7.14
C ASP A 135 -16.59 -4.69 -7.99
N THR A 136 -15.48 -4.94 -7.31
CA THR A 136 -14.24 -5.36 -7.96
C THR A 136 -14.42 -6.67 -8.73
N LEU A 137 -15.12 -7.67 -8.15
CA LEU A 137 -15.27 -8.98 -8.78
C LEU A 137 -16.15 -8.91 -10.03
N GLU A 138 -17.26 -8.18 -9.99
CA GLU A 138 -18.12 -7.99 -11.17
C GLU A 138 -17.39 -7.26 -12.29
N VAL A 139 -16.65 -6.22 -11.92
CA VAL A 139 -15.91 -5.39 -12.90
C VAL A 139 -14.78 -6.17 -13.54
N ILE A 140 -13.97 -6.95 -12.80
CA ILE A 140 -12.91 -7.76 -13.41
C ILE A 140 -13.47 -8.89 -14.28
N LYS A 141 -14.64 -9.46 -13.96
CA LYS A 141 -15.33 -10.39 -14.84
C LYS A 141 -15.70 -9.74 -16.17
N TRP A 142 -16.28 -8.52 -16.12
CA TRP A 142 -16.56 -7.74 -17.32
C TRP A 142 -15.28 -7.42 -18.12
N CYS A 143 -14.21 -6.99 -17.44
CA CYS A 143 -12.92 -6.71 -18.07
C CYS A 143 -12.35 -7.94 -18.78
N LYS A 144 -12.41 -9.12 -18.13
CA LYS A 144 -12.00 -10.40 -18.73
C LYS A 144 -12.76 -10.66 -20.02
N ASP A 145 -14.09 -10.56 -19.99
CA ASP A 145 -14.97 -10.86 -21.13
C ASP A 145 -14.73 -9.90 -22.31
N LYS A 146 -14.39 -8.64 -22.03
CA LYS A 146 -14.14 -7.60 -23.05
C LYS A 146 -12.67 -7.46 -23.46
N GLY A 147 -11.77 -8.17 -22.81
CA GLY A 147 -10.34 -8.08 -23.10
C GLY A 147 -9.70 -6.78 -22.58
N VAL A 148 -10.25 -6.17 -21.53
CA VAL A 148 -9.80 -4.91 -20.94
C VAL A 148 -8.91 -5.19 -19.74
N LEU A 149 -7.82 -4.43 -19.60
CA LEU A 149 -6.94 -4.48 -18.43
C LEU A 149 -7.59 -3.75 -17.25
N PHE A 150 -7.27 -4.18 -16.04
CA PHE A 150 -7.84 -3.59 -14.82
C PHE A 150 -6.77 -3.28 -13.78
N VAL A 151 -6.92 -2.13 -13.10
CA VAL A 151 -6.11 -1.75 -11.93
C VAL A 151 -7.02 -1.07 -10.91
N ASN A 152 -6.88 -1.41 -9.62
CA ASN A 152 -7.47 -0.65 -8.53
C ASN A 152 -6.52 -0.53 -7.33
N ALA A 153 -6.89 0.31 -6.36
CA ALA A 153 -6.14 0.51 -5.12
C ALA A 153 -6.77 -0.20 -3.90
N ALA A 154 -8.03 -0.61 -3.98
CA ALA A 154 -8.77 -1.30 -2.92
C ALA A 154 -9.81 -2.26 -3.51
N VAL A 155 -10.19 -3.30 -2.77
CA VAL A 155 -11.29 -4.21 -3.13
C VAL A 155 -12.58 -3.70 -2.53
N GLU A 156 -13.55 -3.40 -3.40
CA GLU A 156 -14.84 -2.83 -3.03
C GLU A 156 -16.02 -3.72 -3.48
N GLU A 157 -17.20 -3.44 -2.95
CA GLU A 157 -18.49 -3.97 -3.37
C GLU A 157 -19.45 -2.83 -3.69
N TRP A 158 -20.56 -3.13 -4.42
CA TRP A 158 -21.58 -2.11 -4.65
C TRP A 158 -22.16 -1.57 -3.35
N GLU A 159 -22.47 -0.26 -3.31
CA GLU A 159 -22.99 0.44 -2.12
C GLU A 159 -24.16 -0.28 -1.44
N ASP A 160 -25.04 -0.93 -2.21
CA ASP A 160 -26.19 -1.65 -1.69
C ASP A 160 -25.83 -2.97 -0.99
N ASN A 161 -24.66 -3.53 -1.28
CA ASN A 161 -24.17 -4.77 -0.70
C ASN A 161 -23.40 -4.52 0.60
N GLU A 162 -22.93 -3.30 0.81
CA GLU A 162 -22.27 -2.93 2.04
C GLU A 162 -23.28 -2.68 3.16
N SER A 163 -23.10 -3.33 4.28
CA SER A 163 -23.84 -3.00 5.49
C SER A 163 -23.30 -1.67 6.04
N ASN A 164 -23.81 -0.57 5.53
CA ASN A 164 -23.48 0.80 5.98
C ASN A 164 -23.94 1.08 7.42
N ASN A 165 -24.25 0.05 8.18
CA ASN A 165 -24.71 0.20 9.55
C ASN A 165 -23.50 0.39 10.49
N LEU A 166 -23.07 1.64 10.64
CA LEU A 166 -22.02 2.08 11.56
C LEU A 166 -22.34 1.85 13.05
N GLN A 167 -23.55 1.37 13.36
CA GLN A 167 -23.94 1.00 14.71
C GLN A 167 -23.40 -0.39 15.06
N TYR A 168 -22.72 -0.46 16.18
CA TYR A 168 -22.11 -1.68 16.70
C TYR A 168 -23.13 -2.66 17.26
N PRO A 169 -23.25 -3.84 16.70
CA PRO A 169 -23.63 -5.00 17.45
C PRO A 169 -22.40 -5.79 17.90
N LYS A 170 -22.55 -6.63 18.91
CA LYS A 170 -21.52 -7.61 19.33
C LYS A 170 -21.09 -8.56 18.20
N GLU A 171 -21.85 -8.63 17.13
CA GLU A 171 -21.62 -9.37 15.89
C GLU A 171 -21.48 -8.36 14.76
N ASP A 172 -20.29 -7.77 14.64
CA ASP A 172 -20.02 -6.82 13.56
C ASP A 172 -20.00 -7.53 12.20
N PRO A 173 -20.92 -7.22 11.28
CA PRO A 173 -20.95 -7.84 9.95
C PRO A 173 -19.69 -7.53 9.13
N ARG A 174 -18.88 -6.56 9.53
CA ARG A 174 -17.61 -6.18 8.89
C ARG A 174 -16.43 -7.06 9.30
N LEU A 175 -16.62 -8.01 10.24
CA LEU A 175 -15.58 -8.96 10.62
C LEU A 175 -15.10 -9.73 9.40
N TYR A 176 -13.78 -9.62 9.13
CA TYR A 176 -13.10 -10.27 8.01
C TYR A 176 -13.66 -9.90 6.61
N THR A 177 -14.31 -8.74 6.46
CA THR A 177 -14.87 -8.39 5.14
C THR A 177 -13.81 -8.24 4.06
N LEU A 178 -12.71 -7.53 4.33
CA LEU A 178 -11.61 -7.40 3.37
C LEU A 178 -11.05 -8.76 2.96
N TYR A 179 -10.81 -9.62 3.92
CA TYR A 179 -10.34 -10.97 3.65
C TYR A 179 -11.33 -11.80 2.86
N LYS A 180 -12.60 -11.82 3.28
CA LYS A 180 -13.65 -12.57 2.58
C LYS A 180 -13.74 -12.12 1.12
N ARG A 181 -13.67 -10.81 0.85
CA ARG A 181 -13.65 -10.27 -0.51
C ARG A 181 -12.44 -10.78 -1.29
N GLN A 182 -11.23 -10.66 -0.73
CA GLN A 182 -10.02 -11.17 -1.37
C GLN A 182 -10.08 -12.67 -1.64
N MET A 183 -10.53 -13.47 -0.67
CA MET A 183 -10.68 -14.92 -0.83
C MET A 183 -11.71 -15.29 -1.89
N THR A 184 -12.80 -14.54 -1.97
CA THR A 184 -13.81 -14.73 -3.02
C THR A 184 -13.21 -14.44 -4.39
N ILE A 185 -12.52 -13.33 -4.56
CA ILE A 185 -11.84 -13.00 -5.81
C ILE A 185 -10.82 -14.08 -6.16
N GLN A 186 -9.96 -14.46 -5.23
CA GLN A 186 -8.94 -15.49 -5.45
C GLN A 186 -9.56 -16.82 -5.88
N LYS A 187 -10.63 -17.26 -5.22
CA LYS A 187 -11.34 -18.49 -5.55
C LYS A 187 -11.98 -18.44 -6.95
N GLU A 188 -12.63 -17.34 -7.27
CA GLU A 188 -13.34 -17.14 -8.55
C GLU A 188 -12.38 -16.92 -9.74
N THR A 189 -11.11 -16.58 -9.49
CA THR A 189 -10.16 -16.18 -10.52
C THR A 189 -8.91 -17.07 -10.59
N ASN A 190 -8.77 -18.08 -9.75
CA ASN A 190 -7.56 -18.91 -9.66
C ASN A 190 -7.21 -19.68 -10.94
N ASP A 191 -8.19 -19.94 -11.79
CA ASP A 191 -8.08 -20.65 -13.06
C ASP A 191 -7.96 -19.71 -14.27
N TRP A 192 -7.97 -18.38 -14.06
CA TRP A 192 -7.86 -17.40 -15.12
C TRP A 192 -6.43 -17.31 -15.64
N LYS A 193 -6.09 -18.15 -16.62
CA LYS A 193 -4.82 -18.17 -17.32
C LYS A 193 -4.98 -17.55 -18.70
N ASN A 194 -4.00 -16.78 -19.13
CA ASN A 194 -4.02 -16.10 -20.45
C ASN A 194 -5.28 -15.23 -20.62
N THR A 195 -5.69 -14.57 -19.56
CA THR A 195 -6.79 -13.60 -19.56
C THR A 195 -6.24 -12.20 -19.32
N PRO A 196 -6.99 -11.14 -19.65
CA PRO A 196 -6.53 -9.77 -19.40
C PRO A 196 -6.03 -9.58 -17.97
N THR A 197 -4.94 -8.86 -17.85
CA THR A 197 -4.34 -8.59 -16.54
C THR A 197 -5.24 -7.71 -15.71
N ALA A 198 -5.52 -8.14 -14.50
CA ALA A 198 -6.19 -7.39 -13.46
C ALA A 198 -5.28 -7.33 -12.23
N ILE A 199 -4.73 -6.15 -11.95
CA ILE A 199 -3.92 -5.89 -10.75
C ILE A 199 -4.85 -5.29 -9.69
N ILE A 200 -5.04 -6.01 -8.62
CA ILE A 200 -5.93 -5.59 -7.54
C ILE A 200 -5.14 -5.15 -6.32
N THR A 201 -5.66 -4.13 -5.62
CA THR A 201 -5.09 -3.58 -4.38
C THR A 201 -3.65 -3.06 -4.54
N HIS A 202 -3.40 -2.20 -5.53
CA HIS A 202 -2.05 -1.68 -5.75
C HIS A 202 -1.97 -0.15 -5.67
N GLY A 203 -1.76 0.33 -4.46
CA GLY A 203 -1.40 1.71 -4.12
C GLY A 203 -0.06 1.74 -3.36
N ALA A 204 -0.08 2.32 -2.18
CA ALA A 204 1.07 2.30 -1.27
C ALA A 204 1.00 1.08 -0.34
N ASN A 205 0.01 1.05 0.50
CA ASN A 205 -0.41 -0.03 1.39
C ASN A 205 -1.95 -0.17 1.32
N PRO A 206 -2.44 -1.24 0.69
CA PRO A 206 -1.71 -2.26 -0.07
C PRO A 206 -1.01 -1.73 -1.32
N GLY A 207 0.02 -2.42 -1.76
CA GLY A 207 0.72 -2.10 -2.99
C GLY A 207 2.25 -2.21 -2.90
N TRP A 208 2.97 -1.07 -3.03
CA TRP A 208 4.43 -1.10 -3.09
C TRP A 208 5.10 -1.60 -1.80
N VAL A 209 4.42 -1.60 -0.64
CA VAL A 209 4.94 -2.20 0.59
C VAL A 209 5.21 -3.70 0.44
N SER A 210 4.46 -4.42 -0.39
CA SER A 210 4.73 -5.82 -0.74
C SER A 210 6.06 -5.98 -1.48
N HIS A 211 6.38 -5.05 -2.38
CA HIS A 211 7.65 -5.06 -3.10
C HIS A 211 8.81 -4.73 -2.18
N THR A 212 8.65 -3.71 -1.34
CA THR A 212 9.70 -3.28 -0.40
C THR A 212 9.93 -4.29 0.71
N THR A 213 8.94 -5.08 1.11
CA THR A 213 9.14 -6.23 2.00
C THR A 213 10.15 -7.24 1.42
N LYS A 214 10.03 -7.56 0.12
CA LYS A 214 10.99 -8.44 -0.58
C LYS A 214 12.38 -7.82 -0.66
N ILE A 215 12.44 -6.52 -0.92
CA ILE A 215 13.71 -5.79 -0.98
C ILE A 215 14.37 -5.68 0.39
N ALA A 216 13.59 -5.43 1.45
CA ALA A 216 14.09 -5.43 2.82
C ALA A 216 14.86 -6.72 3.14
N MET A 217 14.27 -7.87 2.81
CA MET A 217 14.94 -9.17 3.02
C MET A 217 16.24 -9.28 2.23
N ARG A 218 16.27 -8.82 0.96
CA ARG A 218 17.47 -8.77 0.12
C ARG A 218 18.56 -7.87 0.73
N ASP A 219 18.19 -6.66 1.11
CA ASP A 219 19.11 -5.69 1.69
C ASP A 219 19.65 -6.19 3.03
N TRP A 220 18.79 -6.82 3.82
CA TRP A 220 19.17 -7.40 5.11
C TRP A 220 20.17 -8.55 4.98
N VAL A 221 19.93 -9.49 4.06
CA VAL A 221 20.89 -10.57 3.74
C VAL A 221 22.23 -9.98 3.32
N ASN A 222 22.23 -8.99 2.43
CA ASN A 222 23.47 -8.36 1.98
C ASN A 222 24.20 -7.63 3.11
N TYR A 223 23.48 -6.99 4.03
CA TYR A 223 24.05 -6.35 5.21
C TYR A 223 24.69 -7.36 6.15
N LEU A 224 23.98 -8.46 6.49
CA LEU A 224 24.48 -9.50 7.38
C LEU A 224 25.72 -10.21 6.80
N ASP A 225 25.71 -10.49 5.50
CA ASP A 225 26.85 -11.06 4.79
C ASP A 225 28.09 -10.15 4.86
N LYS A 226 27.92 -8.84 4.64
CA LYS A 226 29.01 -7.86 4.81
C LYS A 226 29.52 -7.77 6.25
N LYS A 227 28.69 -8.13 7.23
CA LYS A 227 29.08 -8.22 8.65
C LYS A 227 29.75 -9.55 9.01
N GLY A 228 29.94 -10.45 8.04
CA GLY A 228 30.59 -11.75 8.23
C GLY A 228 29.66 -12.85 8.76
N VAL A 229 28.34 -12.65 8.73
CA VAL A 229 27.38 -13.69 9.05
C VAL A 229 27.23 -14.61 7.83
N ASP A 230 27.28 -15.93 8.04
CA ASP A 230 27.08 -16.89 6.95
C ASP A 230 25.63 -16.82 6.43
N MET A 231 25.48 -16.31 5.20
CA MET A 231 24.21 -16.10 4.50
C MET A 231 24.10 -16.96 3.23
N LYS A 232 24.82 -18.05 3.13
CA LYS A 232 24.86 -18.89 1.92
C LYS A 232 23.48 -19.39 1.51
N VAL A 233 22.71 -19.96 2.44
CA VAL A 233 21.36 -20.47 2.20
C VAL A 233 20.42 -19.34 1.78
N GLN A 234 20.44 -18.20 2.48
CA GLN A 234 19.59 -17.06 2.19
C GLN A 234 19.90 -16.45 0.81
N LYS A 235 21.16 -16.41 0.41
CA LYS A 235 21.55 -15.97 -0.95
C LYS A 235 21.05 -16.91 -2.05
N GLU A 236 21.07 -18.23 -1.81
CA GLU A 236 20.50 -19.19 -2.74
C GLU A 236 18.99 -19.01 -2.90
N LEU A 237 18.26 -18.75 -1.81
CA LEU A 237 16.84 -18.46 -1.83
C LEU A 237 16.52 -17.14 -2.54
N LEU A 238 17.31 -16.10 -2.32
CA LEU A 238 17.20 -14.82 -3.05
C LEU A 238 17.37 -15.02 -4.56
N ASN A 239 18.35 -15.79 -4.99
CA ASN A 239 18.60 -16.07 -6.41
C ASN A 239 17.41 -16.80 -7.07
N LYS A 240 16.69 -17.61 -6.29
CA LYS A 240 15.47 -18.31 -6.73
C LYS A 240 14.20 -17.48 -6.57
N LYS A 241 14.28 -16.30 -5.96
CA LYS A 241 13.13 -15.48 -5.53
C LYS A 241 12.16 -16.24 -4.62
N ASP A 242 12.67 -17.15 -3.82
CA ASP A 242 11.90 -17.93 -2.84
C ASP A 242 11.78 -17.15 -1.53
N TYR A 243 10.95 -16.10 -1.57
CA TYR A 243 10.76 -15.19 -0.44
C TYR A 243 10.08 -15.83 0.78
N PRO A 244 9.15 -16.81 0.64
CA PRO A 244 8.59 -17.51 1.80
C PRO A 244 9.68 -18.25 2.60
N ASN A 245 10.51 -19.07 1.95
CA ASN A 245 11.60 -19.77 2.62
C ASN A 245 12.69 -18.80 3.07
N LEU A 246 12.94 -17.71 2.36
CA LEU A 246 13.88 -16.69 2.80
C LEU A 246 13.42 -16.02 4.11
N ALA A 247 12.15 -15.67 4.24
CA ALA A 247 11.58 -15.09 5.45
C ALA A 247 11.68 -16.07 6.64
N LYS A 248 11.42 -17.36 6.38
CA LYS A 248 11.61 -18.45 7.36
C LYS A 248 13.08 -18.55 7.82
N GLU A 249 14.03 -18.56 6.89
CA GLU A 249 15.48 -18.65 7.20
C GLU A 249 16.05 -17.38 7.86
N LEU A 250 15.44 -16.23 7.63
CA LEU A 250 15.71 -14.99 8.35
C LEU A 250 15.01 -14.93 9.72
N GLU A 251 14.24 -15.95 10.06
CA GLU A 251 13.44 -16.02 11.30
C GLU A 251 12.60 -14.74 11.53
N ILE A 252 12.01 -14.19 10.44
CA ILE A 252 11.16 -13.01 10.53
C ILE A 252 9.85 -13.43 11.21
N GLN A 253 9.56 -12.87 12.38
CA GLN A 253 8.33 -13.18 13.10
C GLN A 253 7.25 -12.12 12.90
N VAL A 254 7.64 -10.84 12.82
CA VAL A 254 6.67 -9.73 12.68
C VAL A 254 7.08 -8.82 11.53
N ILE A 255 6.09 -8.40 10.76
CA ILE A 255 6.20 -7.33 9.77
C ILE A 255 5.11 -6.31 10.11
N GLN A 256 5.54 -5.13 10.51
CA GLN A 256 4.66 -3.98 10.70
C GLN A 256 4.73 -3.10 9.44
N ILE A 257 3.59 -2.85 8.83
CA ILE A 257 3.49 -1.75 7.88
C ILE A 257 3.32 -0.50 8.74
N ALA A 258 4.40 0.27 8.86
CA ALA A 258 4.51 1.36 9.81
C ALA A 258 4.37 2.68 9.09
N GLU A 259 3.36 3.48 9.49
CA GLU A 259 3.12 4.80 8.92
C GLU A 259 2.94 5.85 10.01
N ARG A 260 3.74 6.91 9.91
CA ARG A 260 3.65 8.08 10.78
C ARG A 260 3.48 9.32 9.93
N ASP A 261 2.27 9.85 9.96
CA ASP A 261 1.91 11.11 9.32
C ASP A 261 2.01 12.26 10.34
N THR A 262 2.86 13.23 10.04
CA THR A 262 3.05 14.45 10.84
C THR A 262 2.70 15.71 10.04
N LEU A 263 1.94 15.57 8.95
CA LEU A 263 1.56 16.67 8.09
C LEU A 263 0.74 17.72 8.84
N ARG A 264 1.02 18.97 8.59
CA ARG A 264 0.31 20.11 9.17
C ARG A 264 -0.29 21.00 8.09
N GLN A 265 -1.42 21.57 8.39
CA GLN A 265 -2.16 22.47 7.51
C GLN A 265 -2.30 23.87 8.10
N SER A 266 -2.48 24.87 7.23
CA SER A 266 -2.67 26.27 7.63
C SER A 266 -4.11 26.61 8.05
N ILE A 267 -5.09 25.79 7.63
CA ILE A 267 -6.50 26.00 7.94
C ILE A 267 -6.90 25.09 9.10
N PRO A 268 -7.21 25.63 10.28
CA PRO A 268 -7.59 24.82 11.44
C PRO A 268 -8.81 23.93 11.18
N ARG A 269 -8.84 22.78 11.85
CA ARG A 269 -10.00 21.90 11.89
C ARG A 269 -11.20 22.59 12.58
N LYS A 270 -12.41 22.39 12.08
CA LYS A 270 -13.66 22.84 12.69
C LYS A 270 -14.31 21.71 13.49
N ASN A 271 -15.17 22.06 14.45
CA ASN A 271 -16.02 21.08 15.11
C ASN A 271 -16.94 20.40 14.09
N GLY A 272 -17.17 19.10 14.25
CA GLY A 272 -17.95 18.31 13.31
C GLY A 272 -17.24 17.97 11.99
N GLU A 273 -16.02 18.48 11.77
CA GLU A 273 -15.21 18.20 10.59
C GLU A 273 -14.24 17.04 10.85
N PHE A 274 -14.22 16.06 9.96
CA PHE A 274 -13.20 15.01 9.96
C PHE A 274 -12.15 15.29 8.88
N ILE A 275 -10.89 15.34 9.31
CA ILE A 275 -9.75 15.63 8.42
C ILE A 275 -8.85 14.41 8.33
N CYS A 276 -8.40 14.09 7.12
CA CYS A 276 -7.38 13.10 6.87
C CYS A 276 -6.58 13.47 5.62
N THR A 277 -5.32 13.13 5.57
CA THR A 277 -4.36 13.52 4.52
C THR A 277 -4.39 12.65 3.28
N TRP A 278 -5.14 11.53 3.29
CA TRP A 278 -5.33 10.63 2.15
C TRP A 278 -6.80 10.44 1.77
N SER A 279 -7.65 9.94 2.65
CA SER A 279 -9.10 9.80 2.43
C SER A 279 -9.85 9.82 3.76
N PRO A 280 -10.56 10.91 4.09
CA PRO A 280 -11.35 10.98 5.32
C PRO A 280 -12.39 9.86 5.43
N GLN A 281 -13.11 9.57 4.33
CA GLN A 281 -14.11 8.50 4.31
C GLN A 281 -13.47 7.12 4.49
N GLY A 282 -12.39 6.83 3.75
CA GLY A 282 -11.66 5.56 3.87
C GLY A 282 -11.14 5.34 5.27
N PHE A 283 -10.52 6.35 5.88
CA PHE A 283 -9.99 6.22 7.24
C PHE A 283 -11.11 5.99 8.29
N ILE A 284 -12.27 6.61 8.13
CA ILE A 284 -13.43 6.34 9.00
C ILE A 284 -13.84 4.86 8.85
N GLU A 285 -14.06 4.37 7.65
CA GLU A 285 -14.54 3.02 7.38
C GLU A 285 -13.55 1.94 7.87
N GLU A 286 -12.28 2.11 7.59
CA GLU A 286 -11.23 1.21 8.05
C GLU A 286 -11.02 1.28 9.57
N GLY A 287 -11.02 2.49 10.13
CA GLY A 287 -10.71 2.74 11.52
C GLY A 287 -11.81 2.30 12.50
N ILE A 288 -13.09 2.43 12.12
CA ILE A 288 -14.20 1.97 12.96
C ILE A 288 -14.47 0.47 12.86
N ALA A 289 -13.97 -0.19 11.83
CA ALA A 289 -14.00 -1.64 11.75
C ALA A 289 -13.10 -2.28 12.82
N PRO A 290 -13.31 -3.55 13.17
CA PRO A 290 -12.40 -4.28 14.03
C PRO A 290 -10.97 -4.24 13.49
N ALA A 291 -9.98 -4.10 14.38
CA ALA A 291 -8.58 -4.28 14.00
C ALA A 291 -8.35 -5.71 13.53
N GLU A 292 -7.69 -5.88 12.40
CA GLU A 292 -7.41 -7.18 11.79
C GLU A 292 -5.92 -7.31 11.49
N LEU A 293 -5.41 -8.54 11.50
CA LEU A 293 -4.01 -8.84 11.19
C LEU A 293 -3.85 -10.24 10.59
N GLY A 294 -2.79 -10.44 9.81
CA GLY A 294 -2.28 -11.76 9.47
C GLY A 294 -1.58 -12.37 10.69
N PHE A 295 -1.93 -13.61 11.07
CA PHE A 295 -1.51 -14.23 12.32
C PHE A 295 -0.38 -15.24 12.10
N GLY A 296 0.76 -15.01 12.75
CA GLY A 296 1.97 -15.81 12.62
C GLY A 296 1.84 -17.20 13.25
N THR A 297 2.63 -18.16 12.75
CA THR A 297 2.66 -19.53 13.30
C THR A 297 3.31 -19.62 14.67
N HIS A 298 4.05 -18.60 15.09
CA HIS A 298 4.69 -18.47 16.40
C HIS A 298 3.79 -17.85 17.47
N GLU A 299 2.65 -17.30 17.05
CA GLU A 299 1.71 -16.65 17.97
C GLU A 299 0.99 -17.66 18.87
N THR A 300 0.66 -17.22 20.06
CA THR A 300 -0.17 -17.97 20.99
C THR A 300 -1.58 -17.42 21.04
N LYS A 301 -2.58 -18.30 21.11
CA LYS A 301 -3.97 -17.88 21.26
C LYS A 301 -4.16 -17.10 22.56
N SER A 302 -4.81 -15.96 22.47
CA SER A 302 -5.13 -15.08 23.58
C SER A 302 -6.62 -14.77 23.61
N ASP A 303 -7.17 -14.47 24.78
CA ASP A 303 -8.57 -14.04 24.95
C ASP A 303 -8.85 -12.65 24.34
N VAL A 304 -7.81 -11.94 23.94
CA VAL A 304 -7.90 -10.62 23.30
C VAL A 304 -8.39 -10.72 21.86
N PHE A 305 -8.17 -11.87 21.22
CA PHE A 305 -8.48 -12.08 19.81
C PHE A 305 -9.79 -12.82 19.62
N ARG A 306 -10.53 -12.42 18.57
CA ARG A 306 -11.58 -13.25 18.01
C ARG A 306 -11.00 -14.16 16.95
N TYR A 307 -11.42 -15.41 16.98
CA TYR A 307 -11.09 -16.38 15.96
C TYR A 307 -12.35 -16.78 15.22
N GLU A 308 -12.34 -16.68 13.90
CA GLU A 308 -13.37 -17.28 13.06
C GLU A 308 -12.89 -18.66 12.62
N GLU A 309 -13.73 -19.69 12.74
CA GLU A 309 -13.39 -21.02 12.22
C GLU A 309 -13.25 -20.93 10.70
N GLY A 310 -12.09 -21.29 10.18
CA GLY A 310 -11.84 -21.44 8.75
C GLY A 310 -10.80 -20.51 8.12
N PRO A 311 -10.62 -19.23 8.49
CA PRO A 311 -9.52 -18.45 7.90
C PRO A 311 -8.17 -18.96 8.41
N ARG A 312 -7.28 -19.23 7.48
CA ARG A 312 -6.01 -19.91 7.81
C ARG A 312 -5.05 -19.05 8.65
N ASN A 313 -5.16 -17.73 8.56
CA ASN A 313 -4.11 -16.83 9.02
C ASN A 313 -4.61 -15.49 9.52
N GLN A 314 -5.85 -15.41 9.98
CA GLN A 314 -6.42 -14.12 10.37
C GLN A 314 -6.92 -14.11 11.79
N VAL A 315 -6.80 -12.93 12.35
CA VAL A 315 -7.31 -12.61 13.68
C VAL A 315 -7.92 -11.23 13.65
N CYS A 316 -9.12 -11.12 14.19
CA CYS A 316 -9.72 -9.85 14.52
C CYS A 316 -9.62 -9.58 16.01
N PHE A 317 -9.33 -8.33 16.35
CA PHE A 317 -9.45 -7.85 17.71
C PHE A 317 -10.90 -7.61 18.09
N ASN A 318 -11.20 -7.69 19.40
CA ASN A 318 -12.52 -7.33 19.94
C ASN A 318 -12.75 -5.81 19.99
N THR A 319 -11.82 -5.03 19.46
CA THR A 319 -11.79 -3.56 19.48
C THR A 319 -11.65 -3.01 18.07
N ARG A 320 -12.08 -1.79 17.85
CA ARG A 320 -11.92 -1.07 16.60
C ARG A 320 -10.46 -0.77 16.31
N GLY A 321 -10.09 -0.60 15.04
CA GLY A 321 -8.74 -0.19 14.66
C GLY A 321 -8.28 1.08 15.39
N ILE A 322 -9.11 2.10 15.41
CA ILE A 322 -8.83 3.37 16.11
C ILE A 322 -8.82 3.28 17.65
N ASP A 323 -9.16 2.14 18.22
CA ASP A 323 -9.12 1.86 19.68
C ASP A 323 -8.03 0.83 20.04
N THR A 324 -7.32 0.31 19.07
CA THR A 324 -6.28 -0.71 19.24
C THR A 324 -4.93 -0.13 18.88
N TYR A 325 -4.01 -0.09 19.84
CA TYR A 325 -2.71 0.56 19.66
C TYR A 325 -1.58 -0.44 19.81
N ALA A 326 -0.57 -0.27 18.95
CA ALA A 326 0.69 -0.99 19.08
C ALA A 326 1.89 -0.05 18.97
N GLU A 327 2.99 -0.41 19.63
CA GLU A 327 4.26 0.28 19.45
C GLU A 327 4.95 -0.22 18.19
N THR A 328 5.48 0.71 17.41
CA THR A 328 6.22 0.45 16.18
C THR A 328 7.34 1.48 15.99
N TYR A 329 8.01 1.43 14.84
CA TYR A 329 9.18 2.25 14.53
C TYR A 329 9.12 2.79 13.10
N VAL A 330 9.53 4.05 12.97
CA VAL A 330 9.92 4.68 11.70
C VAL A 330 11.23 5.44 11.91
N PRO A 331 11.91 5.98 10.88
CA PRO A 331 13.19 6.67 11.04
C PRO A 331 13.21 7.82 12.06
N SER A 332 12.06 8.46 12.31
CA SER A 332 11.96 9.48 13.36
C SER A 332 11.82 8.93 14.79
N GLY A 333 11.78 7.60 14.96
CA GLY A 333 11.75 6.92 16.26
C GLY A 333 10.47 6.12 16.51
N ASN A 334 10.39 5.54 17.72
CA ASN A 334 9.23 4.77 18.18
C ASN A 334 7.98 5.65 18.28
N TYR A 335 6.83 5.07 18.02
CA TYR A 335 5.54 5.70 18.22
C TYR A 335 4.44 4.68 18.50
N LEU A 336 3.30 5.15 18.96
CA LEU A 336 2.08 4.37 19.09
C LEU A 336 1.21 4.60 17.87
N GLY A 337 0.96 3.55 17.11
CA GLY A 337 0.05 3.58 15.98
C GLY A 337 -1.23 2.80 16.27
N MET A 338 -2.29 3.14 15.56
CA MET A 338 -3.56 2.42 15.54
C MET A 338 -3.41 1.19 14.65
N ILE A 339 -3.87 0.02 15.08
CA ILE A 339 -3.92 -1.17 14.23
C ILE A 339 -5.18 -1.10 13.38
N VAL A 340 -5.05 -0.49 12.22
CA VAL A 340 -6.16 -0.35 11.27
C VAL A 340 -6.18 -1.57 10.34
N ARG A 341 -7.39 -2.08 10.01
CA ARG A 341 -7.51 -3.19 9.06
C ARG A 341 -7.02 -2.79 7.69
N HIS A 342 -6.17 -3.63 7.09
CA HIS A 342 -5.60 -3.39 5.78
C HIS A 342 -5.31 -4.70 5.05
N GLU A 343 -5.45 -4.71 3.73
CA GLU A 343 -5.39 -5.92 2.92
C GLU A 343 -4.01 -6.55 2.86
N GLU A 344 -2.94 -5.74 2.88
CA GLU A 344 -1.57 -6.24 2.86
C GLU A 344 -1.20 -7.04 4.12
N ALA A 345 -1.90 -6.83 5.24
CA ALA A 345 -1.72 -7.64 6.44
C ALA A 345 -1.97 -9.12 6.16
N TYR A 346 -2.96 -9.42 5.32
CA TYR A 346 -3.27 -10.77 4.92
C TYR A 346 -2.42 -11.25 3.77
N SER A 347 -2.33 -10.44 2.72
CA SER A 347 -1.70 -10.86 1.47
C SER A 347 -0.21 -11.12 1.66
N ILE A 348 0.51 -10.27 2.39
CA ILE A 348 1.93 -10.49 2.74
C ILE A 348 2.09 -11.70 3.64
N SER A 349 1.25 -11.83 4.71
CA SER A 349 1.31 -12.95 5.63
C SER A 349 1.05 -14.28 4.90
N GLU A 350 0.05 -14.34 4.02
CA GLU A 350 -0.26 -15.53 3.22
C GLU A 350 0.83 -15.83 2.18
N TYR A 351 1.30 -14.82 1.46
CA TYR A 351 2.37 -14.96 0.48
C TYR A 351 3.65 -15.54 1.09
N LEU A 352 4.01 -15.12 2.30
CA LEU A 352 5.22 -15.59 2.99
C LEU A 352 5.00 -16.91 3.76
N THR A 353 3.82 -17.53 3.68
CA THR A 353 3.54 -18.79 4.35
C THR A 353 4.27 -19.95 3.68
N VAL A 354 5.02 -20.72 4.47
CA VAL A 354 5.63 -21.99 4.05
C VAL A 354 4.74 -23.15 4.50
N ILE A 355 4.33 -23.99 3.55
CA ILE A 355 3.47 -25.16 3.80
C ILE A 355 4.28 -26.43 3.59
N GLU A 356 4.26 -27.34 4.57
CA GLU A 356 4.81 -28.69 4.47
C GLU A 356 3.66 -29.70 4.66
N GLY A 357 3.35 -30.45 3.59
CA GLY A 357 2.13 -31.25 3.54
C GLY A 357 0.88 -30.37 3.59
N GLU A 358 0.04 -30.56 4.61
CA GLU A 358 -1.19 -29.75 4.82
C GLU A 358 -1.01 -28.66 5.90
N LYS A 359 0.17 -28.56 6.50
CA LYS A 359 0.46 -27.69 7.65
C LYS A 359 1.29 -26.48 7.25
N ALA A 360 0.86 -25.29 7.66
CA ALA A 360 1.71 -24.12 7.65
C ALA A 360 2.77 -24.26 8.75
N VAL A 361 4.05 -24.41 8.34
CA VAL A 361 5.19 -24.55 9.26
C VAL A 361 5.83 -23.20 9.60
N TYR A 362 5.61 -22.21 8.76
CA TYR A 362 6.06 -20.84 8.99
C TYR A 362 5.07 -19.85 8.37
N ARG A 363 4.84 -18.76 9.09
CA ARG A 363 4.13 -17.55 8.65
C ARG A 363 4.47 -16.42 9.61
N PRO A 364 4.79 -15.20 9.13
CA PRO A 364 4.95 -14.03 9.99
C PRO A 364 3.62 -13.44 10.41
N THR A 365 3.58 -12.78 11.56
CA THR A 365 2.51 -11.85 11.91
C THR A 365 2.69 -10.56 11.11
N VAL A 366 1.62 -10.10 10.45
CA VAL A 366 1.65 -8.88 9.64
C VAL A 366 0.46 -7.99 9.99
N TYR A 367 0.70 -6.70 10.20
CA TYR A 367 -0.35 -5.72 10.47
C TYR A 367 0.07 -4.30 10.11
N TYR A 368 -0.93 -3.47 9.83
CA TYR A 368 -0.74 -2.04 9.60
C TYR A 368 -0.83 -1.28 10.91
N CYS A 369 0.15 -0.41 11.16
CA CYS A 369 0.27 0.40 12.36
C CYS A 369 0.38 1.87 11.99
N TYR A 370 -0.72 2.62 12.12
CA TYR A 370 -0.89 3.96 11.60
C TYR A 370 -0.96 5.02 12.68
N TYR A 371 -0.14 6.05 12.55
CA TYR A 371 -0.25 7.29 13.33
C TYR A 371 -0.67 8.42 12.40
N PRO A 372 -1.95 8.79 12.37
CA PRO A 372 -2.45 9.85 11.51
C PRO A 372 -1.99 11.24 12.00
N CYS A 373 -2.11 12.24 11.15
CA CYS A 373 -1.78 13.62 11.50
C CYS A 373 -2.64 14.13 12.70
N ASN A 374 -2.15 15.15 13.39
CA ASN A 374 -2.78 15.64 14.62
C ASN A 374 -4.25 16.04 14.44
N ASP A 375 -4.61 16.64 13.30
CA ASP A 375 -5.99 17.01 13.02
C ASP A 375 -6.88 15.78 12.79
N ALA A 376 -6.35 14.72 12.20
CA ALA A 376 -7.04 13.44 12.07
C ALA A 376 -7.22 12.76 13.45
N ILE A 377 -6.19 12.79 14.32
CA ILE A 377 -6.31 12.31 15.70
C ILE A 377 -7.42 13.06 16.43
N SER A 378 -7.46 14.39 16.34
CA SER A 378 -8.51 15.20 16.95
C SER A 378 -9.89 14.87 16.40
N SER A 379 -10.00 14.59 15.09
CA SER A 379 -11.24 14.17 14.44
C SER A 379 -11.71 12.81 14.95
N VAL A 380 -10.80 11.85 15.12
CA VAL A 380 -11.08 10.53 15.71
C VAL A 380 -11.59 10.67 17.14
N TYR A 381 -10.96 11.49 17.97
CA TYR A 381 -11.42 11.70 19.36
C TYR A 381 -12.81 12.34 19.42
N GLU A 382 -13.11 13.33 18.57
CA GLU A 382 -14.45 13.91 18.49
C GLU A 382 -15.49 12.88 18.05
N MET A 383 -15.18 12.08 17.02
CA MET A 383 -16.05 11.00 16.54
C MET A 383 -16.34 9.97 17.65
N LYS A 384 -15.30 9.55 18.41
CA LYS A 384 -15.45 8.67 19.58
C LYS A 384 -16.39 9.27 20.62
N SER A 385 -16.22 10.57 20.95
CA SER A 385 -17.05 11.29 21.91
C SER A 385 -18.51 11.39 21.46
N ASN A 386 -18.76 11.37 20.16
CA ASN A 386 -20.08 11.36 19.54
C ASN A 386 -20.61 9.94 19.24
N ALA A 387 -20.13 8.93 19.96
CA ALA A 387 -20.52 7.54 19.80
C ALA A 387 -20.35 7.02 18.35
N TYR A 388 -19.25 7.43 17.69
CA TYR A 388 -18.86 7.08 16.31
C TYR A 388 -19.89 7.47 15.24
N LYS A 389 -20.69 8.50 15.50
CA LYS A 389 -21.57 9.05 14.46
C LYS A 389 -20.77 9.65 13.33
N GLN A 390 -21.33 9.59 12.13
CA GLN A 390 -20.75 10.19 10.95
C GLN A 390 -20.51 11.68 11.17
N PRO A 391 -19.31 12.20 10.84
CA PRO A 391 -19.01 13.63 10.90
C PRO A 391 -19.91 14.46 9.98
N GLU A 392 -20.11 15.74 10.33
CA GLU A 392 -20.93 16.67 9.53
C GLU A 392 -20.27 17.00 8.18
N SER A 393 -18.94 17.00 8.15
CA SER A 393 -18.17 17.28 6.94
C SER A 393 -16.84 16.53 6.92
N LEU A 394 -16.35 16.28 5.70
CA LEU A 394 -15.07 15.61 5.44
C LEU A 394 -14.13 16.55 4.70
N ARG A 395 -12.87 16.64 5.10
CA ARG A 395 -11.88 17.46 4.40
C ARG A 395 -10.55 16.73 4.19
N LEU A 396 -10.12 16.72 2.93
CA LEU A 396 -8.79 16.30 2.51
C LEU A 396 -7.93 17.54 2.25
N PRO A 397 -6.96 17.86 3.12
CA PRO A 397 -6.04 18.97 2.91
C PRO A 397 -5.16 18.74 1.68
N LYS A 398 -5.00 19.76 0.83
CA LYS A 398 -4.13 19.72 -0.35
C LYS A 398 -3.16 20.90 -0.37
N LYS A 399 -3.61 22.04 -0.89
CA LYS A 399 -2.77 23.25 -1.03
C LYS A 399 -2.45 23.92 0.30
N GLU A 400 -3.28 23.71 1.32
CA GLU A 400 -3.12 24.22 2.67
C GLU A 400 -2.07 23.48 3.52
N LEU A 401 -1.50 22.39 3.03
CA LEU A 401 -0.38 21.72 3.73
C LEU A 401 0.85 22.63 3.73
N ILE A 402 1.37 22.91 4.93
CA ILE A 402 2.48 23.86 5.15
C ILE A 402 3.79 23.18 5.48
N ASP A 403 3.76 22.10 6.24
CA ASP A 403 4.94 21.33 6.61
C ASP A 403 4.60 19.92 7.11
N GLY A 404 5.59 19.23 7.67
CA GLY A 404 5.50 17.86 8.12
C GLY A 404 5.99 16.87 7.08
N LYS A 405 5.89 15.62 7.44
CA LYS A 405 6.29 14.50 6.58
C LYS A 405 5.41 13.29 6.83
N ASP A 406 5.37 12.43 5.85
CA ASP A 406 4.83 11.10 5.92
C ASP A 406 5.97 10.08 5.84
N GLU A 407 6.07 9.23 6.86
CA GLU A 407 7.05 8.15 6.95
C GLU A 407 6.28 6.82 6.84
N LEU A 408 6.29 6.22 5.66
CA LEU A 408 5.59 4.96 5.39
C LEU A 408 6.59 3.90 4.95
N GLY A 409 6.53 2.72 5.58
CA GLY A 409 7.42 1.62 5.21
C GLY A 409 7.10 0.31 5.90
N CYS A 410 7.99 -0.66 5.68
CA CYS A 410 7.93 -1.97 6.31
C CYS A 410 8.99 -2.06 7.41
N PHE A 411 8.56 -2.43 8.60
CA PHE A 411 9.44 -2.72 9.72
C PHE A 411 9.40 -4.21 10.01
N LEU A 412 10.48 -4.91 9.67
CA LEU A 412 10.62 -6.35 9.78
C LEU A 412 11.40 -6.69 11.06
N ILE A 413 10.89 -7.63 11.85
CA ILE A 413 11.49 -8.03 13.12
C ILE A 413 11.78 -9.54 13.08
N SER A 414 13.06 -9.89 13.21
CA SER A 414 13.54 -11.26 13.29
C SER A 414 13.78 -11.67 14.73
N LYS A 415 13.56 -12.93 15.04
CA LYS A 415 13.94 -13.53 16.31
C LYS A 415 15.45 -13.58 16.52
N LYS A 416 16.22 -13.70 15.43
CA LYS A 416 17.66 -13.96 15.46
C LYS A 416 18.52 -12.79 15.02
N TYR A 417 18.06 -12.02 14.03
CA TYR A 417 18.92 -11.08 13.31
C TYR A 417 18.61 -9.61 13.57
N GLY A 418 17.77 -9.29 14.59
CA GLY A 418 17.38 -7.91 14.91
C GLY A 418 16.23 -7.41 14.04
N SER A 419 16.31 -6.16 13.58
CA SER A 419 15.21 -5.55 12.83
C SER A 419 15.70 -4.77 11.61
N TRP A 420 14.82 -4.63 10.63
CA TRP A 420 15.09 -3.89 9.41
C TRP A 420 13.93 -2.94 9.06
N TRP A 421 14.23 -1.71 8.71
CA TRP A 421 13.22 -0.77 8.21
C TRP A 421 13.51 -0.39 6.77
N ILE A 422 12.46 -0.29 5.94
CA ILE A 422 12.52 0.17 4.56
C ILE A 422 11.26 0.97 4.22
N GLY A 423 11.43 2.12 3.57
CA GLY A 423 10.28 2.95 3.16
C GLY A 423 10.64 4.37 2.77
N THR A 424 9.62 5.18 2.60
CA THR A 424 9.72 6.61 2.27
C THR A 424 9.69 7.49 3.53
N VAL A 425 10.32 8.67 3.43
CA VAL A 425 10.32 9.71 4.48
C VAL A 425 10.06 11.06 3.79
N GLN A 426 8.88 11.18 3.18
CA GLN A 426 8.59 12.28 2.28
C GLN A 426 7.98 13.48 3.01
N SER A 427 8.59 14.65 2.86
CA SER A 427 8.05 15.91 3.37
C SER A 427 7.06 16.56 2.38
N VAL A 428 6.29 17.53 2.88
CA VAL A 428 5.44 18.38 2.03
C VAL A 428 6.21 19.02 0.88
N ASP A 429 7.43 19.50 1.15
CA ASP A 429 8.26 20.14 0.13
C ASP A 429 8.78 19.13 -0.91
N ASP A 430 9.15 17.92 -0.46
CA ASP A 430 9.56 16.85 -1.38
C ASP A 430 8.42 16.50 -2.34
N ALA A 431 7.20 16.31 -1.83
CA ALA A 431 6.04 16.00 -2.66
C ALA A 431 5.69 17.12 -3.63
N LYS A 432 5.70 18.39 -3.17
CA LYS A 432 5.44 19.56 -4.01
C LYS A 432 6.45 19.72 -5.15
N GLU A 433 7.71 19.35 -4.92
CA GLU A 433 8.73 19.40 -5.96
C GLU A 433 8.60 18.26 -6.97
N LEU A 434 8.26 17.05 -6.50
CA LEU A 434 8.07 15.87 -7.35
C LEU A 434 6.81 15.99 -8.21
N CYS A 435 5.72 16.46 -7.62
CA CYS A 435 4.42 16.63 -8.27
C CYS A 435 3.68 17.83 -7.64
N PRO A 436 3.78 19.04 -8.23
CA PRO A 436 3.17 20.25 -7.68
C PRO A 436 1.68 20.10 -7.37
N GLY A 437 1.27 20.52 -6.18
CA GLY A 437 -0.11 20.49 -5.73
C GLY A 437 -0.54 19.18 -5.06
N GLN A 438 0.41 18.27 -4.82
CA GLN A 438 0.16 16.97 -4.19
C GLN A 438 0.71 16.92 -2.75
N SER A 439 0.12 16.03 -1.94
CA SER A 439 0.64 15.70 -0.62
C SER A 439 1.59 14.49 -0.68
N PRO A 440 2.46 14.31 0.31
CA PRO A 440 3.28 13.10 0.41
C PRO A 440 2.43 11.84 0.35
N THR A 441 1.42 11.74 1.20
CA THR A 441 0.56 10.56 1.34
C THR A 441 -0.15 10.19 0.04
N THR A 442 -0.75 11.16 -0.65
CA THR A 442 -1.47 10.87 -1.91
C THR A 442 -0.52 10.59 -3.07
N LEU A 443 0.66 11.21 -3.08
CA LEU A 443 1.65 11.01 -4.15
C LEU A 443 2.22 9.59 -4.14
N VAL A 444 2.57 9.06 -2.97
CA VAL A 444 3.16 7.71 -2.89
C VAL A 444 2.14 6.62 -3.25
N VAL A 445 0.86 6.84 -2.94
CA VAL A 445 -0.23 5.94 -3.40
C VAL A 445 -0.38 6.01 -4.93
N ALA A 446 -0.44 7.22 -5.49
CA ALA A 446 -0.56 7.41 -6.94
C ALA A 446 0.64 6.85 -7.72
N ALA A 447 1.84 6.94 -7.14
CA ALA A 447 3.03 6.30 -7.71
C ALA A 447 2.88 4.77 -7.77
N GLY A 448 2.38 4.14 -6.71
CA GLY A 448 2.05 2.71 -6.71
C GLY A 448 1.05 2.34 -7.80
N VAL A 449 -0.05 3.09 -7.92
CA VAL A 449 -1.03 2.91 -8.99
C VAL A 449 -0.38 3.05 -10.38
N LEU A 450 0.49 4.05 -10.56
CA LEU A 450 1.25 4.21 -11.81
C LEU A 450 2.07 2.96 -12.15
N SER A 451 2.76 2.39 -11.16
CA SER A 451 3.51 1.14 -11.33
C SER A 451 2.62 -0.01 -11.80
N ALA A 452 1.44 -0.17 -11.19
CA ALA A 452 0.47 -1.19 -11.61
C ALA A 452 -0.03 -0.99 -13.04
N VAL A 453 -0.32 0.25 -13.44
CA VAL A 453 -0.72 0.58 -14.81
C VAL A 453 0.39 0.20 -15.81
N PHE A 454 1.64 0.49 -15.49
CA PHE A 454 2.77 0.09 -16.33
C PHE A 454 2.92 -1.42 -16.42
N TYR A 455 2.81 -2.10 -15.29
CA TYR A 455 2.92 -3.55 -15.23
C TYR A 455 1.80 -4.22 -16.03
N ALA A 456 0.55 -3.73 -15.92
CA ALA A 456 -0.58 -4.25 -16.67
C ALA A 456 -0.39 -4.13 -18.19
N PHE A 457 0.09 -2.99 -18.69
CA PHE A 457 0.36 -2.83 -20.12
C PHE A 457 1.54 -3.66 -20.62
N LYS A 458 2.55 -3.93 -19.79
CA LYS A 458 3.69 -4.77 -20.14
C LYS A 458 3.38 -6.26 -20.09
N HIS A 459 2.46 -6.66 -19.22
CA HIS A 459 2.04 -8.04 -19.02
C HIS A 459 0.52 -8.16 -19.19
N PRO A 460 0.00 -8.06 -20.43
CA PRO A 460 -1.43 -7.85 -20.66
C PRO A 460 -2.32 -9.09 -20.47
N ASP A 461 -1.75 -10.27 -20.21
CA ASP A 461 -2.44 -11.57 -20.29
C ASP A 461 -2.12 -12.53 -19.11
N ILE A 462 -1.74 -11.98 -17.96
CA ILE A 462 -1.36 -12.80 -16.78
C ILE A 462 -2.52 -13.12 -15.85
N GLY A 463 -3.73 -12.62 -16.12
CA GLY A 463 -4.90 -12.81 -15.26
C GLY A 463 -4.90 -11.92 -14.03
N VAL A 464 -5.56 -12.35 -12.95
CA VAL A 464 -5.63 -11.59 -11.70
C VAL A 464 -4.35 -11.78 -10.90
N ILE A 465 -3.75 -10.66 -10.49
CA ILE A 465 -2.51 -10.66 -9.71
C ILE A 465 -2.54 -9.64 -8.58
N HIS A 466 -2.01 -10.03 -7.43
CA HIS A 466 -1.77 -9.17 -6.27
C HIS A 466 -0.32 -8.65 -6.25
N PRO A 467 -0.04 -7.52 -5.57
CA PRO A 467 1.30 -6.93 -5.46
C PRO A 467 2.38 -7.92 -5.01
N ASP A 468 2.04 -8.82 -4.09
CA ASP A 468 2.99 -9.80 -3.53
C ASP A 468 3.59 -10.72 -4.60
N LYS A 469 2.84 -11.02 -5.65
CA LYS A 469 3.25 -11.91 -6.75
C LYS A 469 3.91 -11.19 -7.92
N MET A 470 3.89 -9.85 -7.94
CA MET A 470 4.56 -9.07 -8.99
C MET A 470 6.08 -9.08 -8.80
N ASP A 471 6.81 -8.83 -9.90
CA ASP A 471 8.26 -8.64 -9.83
C ASP A 471 8.58 -7.31 -9.14
N GLU A 472 9.24 -7.38 -7.98
CA GLU A 472 9.52 -6.24 -7.14
C GLU A 472 10.46 -5.22 -7.77
N VAL A 473 11.39 -5.67 -8.62
CA VAL A 473 12.35 -4.78 -9.30
C VAL A 473 11.66 -4.02 -10.42
N GLU A 474 10.83 -4.70 -11.20
CA GLU A 474 10.06 -4.06 -12.28
C GLU A 474 9.02 -3.08 -11.73
N ALA A 475 8.33 -3.46 -10.66
CA ALA A 475 7.37 -2.58 -10.00
C ALA A 475 8.03 -1.32 -9.44
N LEU A 476 9.22 -1.43 -8.84
CA LEU A 476 9.97 -0.29 -8.32
C LEU A 476 10.54 0.63 -9.39
N ASP A 477 10.79 0.13 -10.58
CA ASP A 477 11.40 0.89 -11.66
C ASP A 477 10.69 2.23 -11.93
N VAL A 478 9.38 2.25 -11.75
CA VAL A 478 8.55 3.44 -11.95
C VAL A 478 8.38 4.27 -10.68
N ILE A 479 8.22 3.62 -9.52
CA ILE A 479 7.80 4.31 -8.29
C ILE A 479 8.95 4.95 -7.49
N LEU A 480 10.15 4.39 -7.53
CA LEU A 480 11.26 4.85 -6.70
C LEU A 480 11.51 6.37 -6.76
N PRO A 481 11.42 7.03 -7.92
CA PRO A 481 11.59 8.48 -7.98
C PRO A 481 10.57 9.27 -7.16
N TYR A 482 9.40 8.69 -6.97
CA TYR A 482 8.28 9.31 -6.24
C TYR A 482 8.24 8.93 -4.76
N LEU A 483 9.04 7.95 -4.34
CA LEU A 483 9.20 7.56 -2.94
C LEU A 483 10.35 8.32 -2.23
N TYR A 484 11.05 9.20 -2.93
CA TYR A 484 12.18 9.96 -2.36
C TYR A 484 11.70 10.98 -1.30
N PRO A 485 12.44 11.14 -0.17
CA PRO A 485 13.59 10.34 0.29
C PRO A 485 13.18 8.94 0.70
N PHE A 486 13.90 7.93 0.20
CA PHE A 486 13.66 6.52 0.49
C PHE A 486 14.83 5.95 1.29
N LYS A 487 14.55 5.14 2.32
CA LYS A 487 15.56 4.58 3.22
C LYS A 487 15.38 3.08 3.39
N SER A 488 16.52 2.36 3.55
CA SER A 488 16.56 0.94 3.85
C SER A 488 17.75 0.68 4.75
N PHE A 489 17.54 0.26 6.01
CA PHE A 489 18.62 0.14 6.97
C PHE A 489 18.30 -0.81 8.13
N TYR A 490 19.36 -1.30 8.76
CA TYR A 490 19.32 -2.12 9.97
C TYR A 490 18.97 -1.26 11.19
N VAL A 491 18.02 -1.73 11.98
CA VAL A 491 17.64 -1.09 13.24
C VAL A 491 18.18 -1.93 14.40
N GLU A 492 19.19 -1.38 15.06
CA GLU A 492 19.92 -2.08 16.09
C GLU A 492 19.16 -2.14 17.42
N ASN A 493 19.08 -3.32 18.01
CA ASN A 493 18.56 -3.56 19.37
C ASN A 493 17.19 -2.89 19.63
N TRP A 494 16.32 -2.89 18.63
CA TRP A 494 14.99 -2.34 18.80
C TRP A 494 14.14 -3.28 19.66
N GLU A 495 13.47 -2.69 20.64
CA GLU A 495 12.48 -3.35 21.50
C GLU A 495 11.32 -2.38 21.78
N PRO A 496 10.08 -2.88 21.96
CA PRO A 496 8.98 -2.08 22.48
C PRO A 496 9.35 -1.55 23.88
N LYS A 497 9.10 -0.25 24.12
CA LYS A 497 9.46 0.43 25.38
C LYS A 497 8.29 0.56 26.32
N ILE A 498 7.06 0.48 25.79
CA ILE A 498 5.84 0.68 26.54
C ILE A 498 5.39 -0.68 27.07
N GLN A 499 5.16 -0.76 28.37
CA GLN A 499 4.62 -1.98 28.97
C GLN A 499 3.22 -2.24 28.43
N SER A 500 2.97 -3.48 28.04
CA SER A 500 1.67 -3.94 27.59
C SER A 500 0.57 -3.51 28.58
N LYS A 501 -0.52 -2.95 28.04
CA LYS A 501 -1.74 -2.55 28.74
C LYS A 501 -2.30 -3.64 29.68
N PHE A 502 -1.94 -4.88 29.42
CA PHE A 502 -2.46 -6.03 30.15
C PHE A 502 -1.68 -6.37 31.42
N ASN A 503 -0.64 -5.62 31.80
CA ASN A 503 0.18 -5.84 33.00
C ASN A 503 0.61 -7.30 33.22
N ARG A 504 0.60 -8.11 32.15
CA ARG A 504 1.01 -9.50 32.17
C ARG A 504 2.49 -9.55 31.86
N LYS A 505 3.25 -10.25 32.71
CA LYS A 505 4.63 -10.59 32.38
C LYS A 505 4.59 -11.55 31.19
N ILE A 506 4.80 -11.03 30.00
CA ILE A 506 4.83 -11.82 28.77
C ILE A 506 6.16 -12.59 28.78
N ILE A 507 6.10 -13.87 29.12
CA ILE A 507 7.24 -14.77 29.10
C ILE A 507 7.22 -15.50 27.76
N SER A 508 7.82 -14.89 26.75
CA SER A 508 8.02 -15.51 25.44
C SER A 508 9.36 -15.05 24.87
N ASN A 509 10.10 -15.97 24.25
CA ASN A 509 11.27 -15.61 23.44
C ASN A 509 10.88 -15.18 22.02
N ASP A 510 9.60 -15.38 21.63
CA ASP A 510 9.08 -15.00 20.32
C ASP A 510 8.52 -13.58 20.36
N TRP A 511 8.54 -12.92 19.21
CA TRP A 511 7.93 -11.62 18.97
C TRP A 511 6.42 -11.78 18.72
N ILE A 512 5.66 -12.08 19.79
CA ILE A 512 4.20 -12.20 19.69
C ILE A 512 3.54 -10.83 19.75
N ILE A 513 2.38 -10.70 19.13
CA ILE A 513 1.64 -9.42 19.01
C ILE A 513 1.39 -8.74 20.36
N GLU A 514 1.16 -9.51 21.43
CA GLU A 514 0.92 -8.97 22.77
C GLU A 514 2.09 -8.14 23.31
N LYS A 515 3.31 -8.33 22.82
CA LYS A 515 4.46 -7.51 23.21
C LYS A 515 4.40 -6.08 22.70
N PHE A 516 3.66 -5.86 21.64
CA PHE A 516 3.54 -4.56 20.98
C PHE A 516 2.28 -3.80 21.39
N LEU A 517 1.25 -4.49 21.89
CA LEU A 517 -0.03 -3.89 22.28
C LEU A 517 0.11 -3.01 23.52
N VAL A 518 -0.60 -1.86 23.49
CA VAL A 518 -0.59 -0.84 24.56
C VAL A 518 -1.99 -0.57 25.09
#